data_5e1a29cc00f2b330b79f7846cf36d2a7
#
_entry.id   5e1a29cc00f2b330b79f7846cf36d2a7
#
_cell.length_a   1.000
_cell.length_b   1.000
_cell.length_c   1.000
_cell.angle_alpha   90.00
_cell.angle_beta   90.00
_cell.angle_gamma   90.00
#
_symmetry.space_group_name_H-M   'P 1'
#
loop_
_entity.id
_entity.type
_entity.pdbx_description
1 polymer ?
#
loop_
_entity_poly.entity_id
_entity_poly.type
_entity_poly.pdbx_seq_one_letter_code
_entity_poly.pdbx_strand_id
1 'polypeptide(L)'
;MIARVWHGWTTPENADAYEAMLKPEVLPGISKHAGYRGSYLLRRRAGEEVEFVTILLWDSMDALRAAAGPDYQRAIIPEERRKYLARFDATCAHYEVAATHGLDVVLGGGEGG
;
A
#
# COMPACT_ATOMS: atom_id res chain seq x y z
N MET A 1 12.52 10.24 -5.67
CA MET A 1 11.71 9.19 -5.04
C MET A 1 10.25 9.41 -5.35
N ILE A 2 9.55 8.35 -5.68
CA ILE A 2 8.14 8.40 -6.06
C ILE A 2 7.31 7.67 -5.00
N ALA A 3 6.20 8.26 -4.62
CA ALA A 3 5.23 7.63 -3.73
C ALA A 3 4.02 7.19 -4.56
N ARG A 4 3.71 5.91 -4.50
CA ARG A 4 2.54 5.32 -5.15
C ARG A 4 1.48 5.13 -4.09
N VAL A 5 0.31 5.74 -4.27
CA VAL A 5 -0.75 5.79 -3.25
C VAL A 5 -2.02 5.17 -3.80
N TRP A 6 -2.61 4.29 -3.00
CA TRP A 6 -3.84 3.60 -3.37
C TRP A 6 -4.76 3.50 -2.16
N HIS A 7 -6.07 3.62 -2.40
CA HIS A 7 -7.08 3.56 -1.36
C HIS A 7 -8.04 2.41 -1.59
N GLY A 8 -8.37 1.70 -0.51
CA GLY A 8 -9.40 0.68 -0.52
C GLY A 8 -10.23 0.78 0.75
N TRP A 9 -11.47 0.34 0.69
CA TRP A 9 -12.39 0.40 1.83
C TRP A 9 -12.99 -0.96 2.09
N THR A 10 -13.12 -1.31 3.36
CA THR A 10 -13.70 -2.59 3.76
C THR A 10 -14.63 -2.36 4.95
N THR A 11 -15.30 -3.43 5.38
CA THR A 11 -16.17 -3.35 6.56
C THR A 11 -15.34 -3.53 7.82
N PRO A 12 -15.83 -3.05 8.98
CA PRO A 12 -15.14 -3.30 10.23
C PRO A 12 -14.92 -4.78 10.52
N GLU A 13 -15.85 -5.62 10.09
CA GLU A 13 -15.73 -7.07 10.30
C GLU A 13 -14.57 -7.66 9.52
N ASN A 14 -14.29 -7.14 8.34
CA ASN A 14 -13.22 -7.66 7.48
C ASN A 14 -11.88 -6.96 7.64
N ALA A 15 -11.86 -5.82 8.35
CA ALA A 15 -10.66 -4.98 8.39
C ALA A 15 -9.43 -5.69 8.95
N ASP A 16 -9.59 -6.40 10.06
CA ASP A 16 -8.45 -7.08 10.66
C ASP A 16 -7.95 -8.23 9.79
N ALA A 17 -8.86 -8.94 9.16
CA ALA A 17 -8.48 -10.04 8.26
C ALA A 17 -7.75 -9.51 7.03
N TYR A 18 -8.20 -8.39 6.49
CA TYR A 18 -7.56 -7.77 5.35
C TYR A 18 -6.15 -7.30 5.69
N GLU A 19 -6.00 -6.63 6.83
CA GLU A 19 -4.69 -6.20 7.30
C GLU A 19 -3.76 -7.38 7.51
N ALA A 20 -4.24 -8.42 8.17
CA ALA A 20 -3.43 -9.61 8.45
C ALA A 20 -2.96 -10.29 7.17
N MET A 21 -3.77 -10.26 6.12
CA MET A 21 -3.40 -10.84 4.83
C MET A 21 -2.33 -10.01 4.13
N LEU A 22 -2.42 -8.68 4.22
CA LEU A 22 -1.48 -7.80 3.52
C LEU A 22 -0.08 -7.84 4.12
N LYS A 23 0.03 -7.86 5.44
CA LYS A 23 1.31 -7.69 6.11
C LYS A 23 2.33 -8.77 5.77
N PRO A 24 2.01 -10.06 5.88
CA PRO A 24 3.03 -11.10 5.65
C PRO A 24 3.24 -11.50 4.20
N GLU A 25 2.25 -11.33 3.34
CA GLU A 25 2.32 -11.90 1.99
C GLU A 25 2.47 -10.87 0.89
N VAL A 26 1.79 -9.75 1.01
CA VAL A 26 1.75 -8.77 -0.06
C VAL A 26 2.91 -7.80 0.04
N LEU A 27 3.07 -7.16 1.20
CA LEU A 27 4.10 -6.15 1.35
C LEU A 27 5.52 -6.71 1.21
N PRO A 28 5.86 -7.84 1.87
CA PRO A 28 7.18 -8.43 1.66
C PRO A 28 7.46 -8.86 0.23
N GLY A 29 6.43 -9.31 -0.50
CA GLY A 29 6.59 -9.68 -1.90
C GLY A 29 7.01 -8.51 -2.76
N ILE A 30 6.44 -7.34 -2.49
CA ILE A 30 6.77 -6.12 -3.23
C ILE A 30 8.21 -5.70 -2.97
N SER A 31 8.73 -5.95 -1.77
CA SER A 31 10.07 -5.50 -1.40
C SER A 31 11.19 -6.17 -2.19
N LYS A 32 10.87 -7.22 -2.96
CA LYS A 32 11.87 -7.90 -3.78
C LYS A 32 12.21 -7.16 -5.07
N HIS A 33 11.41 -6.17 -5.44
CA HIS A 33 11.66 -5.44 -6.69
C HIS A 33 12.77 -4.41 -6.50
N ALA A 34 13.62 -4.29 -7.52
CA ALA A 34 14.69 -3.31 -7.52
C ALA A 34 14.11 -1.89 -7.45
N GLY A 35 14.72 -1.05 -6.63
CA GLY A 35 14.25 0.32 -6.47
C GLY A 35 13.15 0.52 -5.45
N TYR A 36 12.67 -0.55 -4.84
CA TYR A 36 11.71 -0.43 -3.75
C TYR A 36 12.39 0.16 -2.52
N ARG A 37 11.76 1.15 -1.89
CA ARG A 37 12.36 1.89 -0.77
C ARG A 37 11.59 1.77 0.53
N GLY A 38 10.42 1.20 0.51
CA GLY A 38 9.63 1.04 1.74
C GLY A 38 8.16 1.25 1.49
N SER A 39 7.37 1.07 2.52
CA SER A 39 5.93 1.21 2.38
C SER A 39 5.30 1.59 3.72
N TYR A 40 4.10 2.13 3.63
CA TYR A 40 3.22 2.35 4.76
C TYR A 40 1.88 1.71 4.45
N LEU A 41 1.32 1.06 5.45
CA LEU A 41 -0.07 0.63 5.40
C LEU A 41 -0.80 1.42 6.47
N LEU A 42 -1.70 2.29 6.05
CA LEU A 42 -2.45 3.15 6.95
C LEU A 42 -3.90 2.69 6.99
N ARG A 43 -4.55 2.87 8.12
CA ARG A 43 -5.98 2.58 8.21
C ARG A 43 -6.66 3.56 9.13
N ARG A 44 -7.95 3.81 8.87
CA ARG A 44 -8.76 4.63 9.76
C ARG A 44 -10.22 4.24 9.60
N ARG A 45 -10.98 4.49 10.67
CA ARG A 45 -12.42 4.34 10.59
C ARG A 45 -12.99 5.50 9.77
N ALA A 46 -13.84 5.19 8.82
CA ALA A 46 -14.46 6.19 7.94
C ALA A 46 -15.95 5.88 7.87
N GLY A 47 -16.71 6.43 8.81
CA GLY A 47 -18.13 6.13 8.92
C GLY A 47 -18.33 4.68 9.29
N GLU A 48 -19.05 3.93 8.47
CA GLU A 48 -19.28 2.51 8.72
C GLU A 48 -18.27 1.63 8.00
N GLU A 49 -17.26 2.23 7.40
CA GLU A 49 -16.21 1.50 6.71
C GLU A 49 -14.87 1.73 7.39
N VAL A 50 -13.90 0.92 7.02
CA VAL A 50 -12.49 1.14 7.40
C VAL A 50 -11.75 1.40 6.09
N GLU A 51 -11.08 2.54 6.02
CA GLU A 51 -10.27 2.90 4.87
C GLU A 51 -8.85 2.44 5.08
N PHE A 52 -8.28 1.79 4.06
CA PHE A 52 -6.87 1.44 4.02
C PHE A 52 -6.20 2.26 2.94
N VAL A 53 -5.03 2.81 3.28
CA VAL A 53 -4.20 3.53 2.32
C VAL A 53 -2.86 2.83 2.28
N THR A 54 -2.45 2.43 1.08
CA THR A 54 -1.14 1.83 0.87
C THR A 54 -0.25 2.84 0.18
N ILE A 55 0.92 3.09 0.76
CA ILE A 55 1.91 3.98 0.18
C ILE A 55 3.17 3.17 -0.07
N LEU A 56 3.57 3.08 -1.33
CA LEU A 56 4.80 2.38 -1.72
C LEU A 56 5.79 3.41 -2.24
N LEU A 57 7.01 3.35 -1.74
CA LEU A 57 8.06 4.29 -2.10
C LEU A 57 9.03 3.63 -3.07
N TRP A 58 9.35 4.32 -4.16
CA TRP A 58 10.22 3.84 -5.21
C TRP A 58 11.30 4.87 -5.52
N ASP A 59 12.49 4.39 -5.91
CA ASP A 59 13.60 5.27 -6.27
C ASP A 59 13.23 6.23 -7.40
N SER A 60 12.46 5.75 -8.38
CA SER A 60 12.18 6.50 -9.59
C SER A 60 10.93 5.96 -10.26
N MET A 61 10.43 6.71 -11.22
CA MET A 61 9.33 6.22 -12.05
C MET A 61 9.74 5.00 -12.87
N ASP A 62 11.00 4.95 -13.30
CA ASP A 62 11.49 3.80 -14.06
C ASP A 62 11.43 2.53 -13.23
N ALA A 63 11.85 2.60 -11.97
CA ALA A 63 11.78 1.44 -11.07
C ALA A 63 10.34 1.01 -10.84
N LEU A 64 9.45 1.97 -10.66
CA LEU A 64 8.03 1.70 -10.45
C LEU A 64 7.43 1.03 -11.69
N ARG A 65 7.73 1.56 -12.87
CA ARG A 65 7.21 0.97 -14.10
C ARG A 65 7.73 -0.42 -14.34
N ALA A 66 8.98 -0.67 -13.99
CA ALA A 66 9.57 -2.01 -14.12
C ALA A 66 8.83 -3.02 -13.23
N ALA A 67 8.41 -2.60 -12.03
CA ALA A 67 7.70 -3.47 -11.10
C ALA A 67 6.23 -3.60 -11.44
N ALA A 68 5.57 -2.51 -11.78
CA ALA A 68 4.12 -2.47 -11.98
C ALA A 68 3.68 -2.75 -13.42
N GLY A 69 4.60 -2.61 -14.38
CA GLY A 69 4.30 -2.85 -15.78
C GLY A 69 3.84 -1.59 -16.50
N PRO A 70 3.54 -1.72 -17.82
CA PRO A 70 3.17 -0.55 -18.64
C PRO A 70 1.88 0.10 -18.19
N ASP A 71 0.99 -0.65 -17.55
CA ASP A 71 -0.28 -0.15 -17.05
C ASP A 71 -0.18 0.27 -15.59
N TYR A 72 0.93 0.88 -15.23
CA TYR A 72 1.26 1.14 -13.82
C TYR A 72 0.24 2.01 -13.08
N GLN A 73 -0.54 2.81 -13.78
CA GLN A 73 -1.55 3.65 -13.14
C GLN A 73 -2.75 2.85 -12.65
N ARG A 74 -2.94 1.67 -13.19
CA ARG A 74 -4.10 0.84 -12.86
C ARG A 74 -3.83 0.03 -11.60
N ALA A 75 -4.82 -0.04 -10.72
CA ALA A 75 -4.76 -0.91 -9.56
C ALA A 75 -5.25 -2.29 -9.97
N ILE A 76 -4.39 -3.31 -9.81
CA ILE A 76 -4.74 -4.68 -10.12
C ILE A 76 -4.84 -5.44 -8.80
N ILE A 77 -6.07 -5.79 -8.42
CA ILE A 77 -6.34 -6.41 -7.13
C ILE A 77 -6.77 -7.86 -7.38
N PRO A 78 -5.97 -8.84 -6.92
CA PRO A 78 -6.36 -10.24 -7.06
C PRO A 78 -7.67 -10.55 -6.35
N GLU A 79 -8.35 -11.57 -6.85
CA GLU A 79 -9.67 -11.96 -6.36
C GLU A 79 -9.63 -12.24 -4.85
N GLU A 80 -8.59 -12.87 -4.36
CA GLU A 80 -8.48 -13.23 -2.95
C GLU A 80 -8.46 -12.02 -2.03
N ARG A 81 -7.99 -10.89 -2.53
CA ARG A 81 -7.99 -9.65 -1.76
C ARG A 81 -9.26 -8.84 -2.00
N ARG A 82 -9.74 -8.87 -3.24
CA ARG A 82 -10.90 -8.08 -3.63
C ARG A 82 -12.14 -8.45 -2.80
N LYS A 83 -12.28 -9.71 -2.44
CA LYS A 83 -13.46 -10.16 -1.71
C LYS A 83 -13.58 -9.54 -0.32
N TYR A 84 -12.49 -9.01 0.24
CA TYR A 84 -12.53 -8.33 1.52
C TYR A 84 -12.93 -6.86 1.38
N LEU A 85 -12.86 -6.31 0.17
CA LEU A 85 -13.05 -4.88 -0.05
C LEU A 85 -14.49 -4.58 -0.46
N ALA A 86 -15.06 -3.53 0.13
CA ALA A 86 -16.36 -3.02 -0.28
C ALA A 86 -16.22 -2.23 -1.57
N ARG A 87 -15.12 -1.48 -1.69
CA ARG A 87 -14.81 -0.70 -2.89
C ARG A 87 -13.34 -0.33 -2.84
N PHE A 88 -12.80 0.11 -3.96
CA PHE A 88 -11.41 0.54 -4.02
C PHE A 88 -11.20 1.43 -5.25
N ASP A 89 -10.13 2.23 -5.22
CA ASP A 89 -9.79 3.07 -6.35
C ASP A 89 -9.29 2.22 -7.50
N ALA A 90 -9.78 2.50 -8.69
CA ALA A 90 -9.38 1.76 -9.89
C ALA A 90 -7.96 2.10 -10.31
N THR A 91 -7.46 3.25 -9.89
CA THR A 91 -6.11 3.70 -10.25
C THR A 91 -5.33 4.09 -9.02
N CYS A 92 -4.00 4.11 -9.17
CA CYS A 92 -3.11 4.59 -8.13
C CYS A 92 -2.65 6.00 -8.48
N ALA A 93 -2.45 6.84 -7.46
CA ALA A 93 -1.89 8.17 -7.66
C ALA A 93 -0.38 8.10 -7.42
N HIS A 94 0.37 8.85 -8.19
CA HIS A 94 1.83 8.87 -8.07
C HIS A 94 2.29 10.29 -7.78
N TYR A 95 3.11 10.41 -6.75
CA TYR A 95 3.60 11.71 -6.30
C TYR A 95 5.12 11.71 -6.27
N GLU A 96 5.70 12.82 -6.65
CA GLU A 96 7.11 13.04 -6.45
C GLU A 96 7.30 13.43 -4.98
N VAL A 97 8.21 12.74 -4.29
CA VAL A 97 8.50 13.10 -2.90
C VAL A 97 9.41 14.32 -2.92
N ALA A 98 8.86 15.47 -2.57
CA ALA A 98 9.59 16.74 -2.66
C ALA A 98 10.60 16.89 -1.52
N ALA A 99 10.31 16.35 -0.36
CA ALA A 99 11.21 16.45 0.79
C ALA A 99 10.83 15.41 1.84
N THR A 100 11.83 14.99 2.62
CA THR A 100 11.61 14.18 3.81
C THR A 100 12.42 14.81 4.94
N HIS A 101 11.99 14.58 6.16
CA HIS A 101 12.69 15.09 7.33
C HIS A 101 12.36 14.21 8.53
N GLY A 102 13.40 13.75 9.22
CA GLY A 102 13.20 13.01 10.44
C GLY A 102 12.54 11.65 10.30
N LEU A 103 12.61 11.04 9.12
CA LEU A 103 12.01 9.73 8.90
C LEU A 103 12.92 8.63 9.36
N ASP A 104 12.90 8.39 10.65
CA ASP A 104 13.69 7.31 11.22
C ASP A 104 12.78 6.51 12.12
N VAL A 105 11.64 6.08 11.56
CA VAL A 105 10.61 5.38 12.29
C VAL A 105 10.64 3.91 11.93
N VAL A 106 10.76 3.07 12.94
CA VAL A 106 10.65 1.63 12.76
C VAL A 106 9.49 1.15 13.59
N LEU A 107 8.49 0.58 12.92
CA LEU A 107 7.36 -0.05 13.58
C LEU A 107 7.61 -1.53 13.55
N GLY A 108 8.19 -2.04 14.62
CA GLY A 108 8.45 -3.47 14.70
C GLY A 108 7.17 -4.19 15.01
N GLY A 109 6.94 -5.26 14.26
CA GLY A 109 5.80 -6.10 14.53
C GLY A 109 5.93 -6.72 15.90
N GLY A 110 5.24 -6.55 16.77
CA GLY A 110 5.36 -7.13 18.10
C GLY A 110 6.04 -6.24 19.07
N GLU A 111 6.70 -5.21 18.64
CA GLU A 111 7.25 -4.34 19.60
C GLU A 111 6.24 -3.44 20.17
N GLY A 112 5.08 -3.55 19.84
CA GLY A 112 4.07 -2.76 20.43
C GLY A 112 4.41 -1.29 20.41
N GLY A 113 5.50 -1.09 19.84
CA GLY A 113 5.97 0.29 19.86
C GLY A 113 5.92 0.82 18.56
#